data_ebb74fb39d14e1e9aacd6dcd0f9bf8c6
#
_entry.id   ebb74fb39d14e1e9aacd6dcd0f9bf8c6
#
_cell.length_a   1.000
_cell.length_b   1.000
_cell.length_c   1.000
_cell.angle_alpha   90.00
_cell.angle_beta   90.00
_cell.angle_gamma   90.00
#
_symmetry.space_group_name_H-M   'P 1'
#
loop_
_entity.id
_entity.type
_entity.pdbx_description
1 polymer ?
#
loop_
_entity_poly.entity_id
_entity_poly.type
_entity_poly.pdbx_seq_one_letter_code
_entity_poly.pdbx_strand_id
1 'polypeptide(L)'
;MKSLFSLIGIFCFVWGCGQWGGGLPERVLARVNQEQITVDEFDREFKELMLEPGKEANGTNLRDLKQAYLDQVIERKILVQEARRSGIGVSQEELNQAISEIKMDYPGEGFGEKLGLKGMTLEEWKGRLEEKLLAEKMIRSVLHSRGEINEKEALQYYEAHRASFQLPQKVRARQIVVADGEEAIQILKRLKKGEGFEKVAMEKSLGPEKANGGDLGYFSRGERPTEFDHVFTIEVGALSEVIKSPYGYHIFKLEEKIEPRQMPFEEAKLGILQEIGQKKGEEEYQKWLQGLKEKAKVKVNKKWLRS
;
A
#
# COMPACT_ATOMS: atom_id res chain seq x y z
N MET A 1 -20.23 65.74 -44.50
CA MET A 1 -19.08 65.64 -45.42
C MET A 1 -18.14 64.56 -44.94
N LYS A 2 -17.81 63.67 -45.85
CA LYS A 2 -16.76 62.62 -45.85
C LYS A 2 -16.97 61.39 -44.97
N SER A 3 -17.41 60.36 -45.64
CA SER A 3 -17.34 59.00 -45.39
C SER A 3 -15.91 58.52 -45.17
N LEU A 4 -15.76 57.55 -44.25
CA LEU A 4 -14.61 56.62 -44.27
C LEU A 4 -15.11 55.19 -44.13
N PHE A 5 -15.03 54.45 -45.22
CA PHE A 5 -15.22 53.02 -45.32
C PHE A 5 -14.14 52.33 -44.51
N SER A 6 -14.50 51.45 -43.58
CA SER A 6 -13.59 50.51 -42.96
C SER A 6 -13.91 49.09 -43.46
N LEU A 7 -12.95 48.55 -44.18
CA LEU A 7 -12.92 47.18 -44.69
C LEU A 7 -12.89 46.20 -43.52
N ILE A 8 -13.96 45.39 -43.37
CA ILE A 8 -13.99 44.21 -42.53
C ILE A 8 -13.37 43.07 -43.34
N GLY A 9 -12.14 42.74 -43.03
CA GLY A 9 -11.48 41.52 -43.53
C GLY A 9 -12.12 40.31 -42.90
N ILE A 10 -12.83 39.53 -43.75
CA ILE A 10 -13.35 38.21 -43.39
C ILE A 10 -12.16 37.26 -43.35
N PHE A 11 -11.69 36.95 -42.14
CA PHE A 11 -10.77 35.82 -41.91
C PHE A 11 -11.61 34.51 -41.96
N CYS A 12 -11.60 33.88 -43.13
CA CYS A 12 -12.07 32.50 -43.25
C CYS A 12 -11.13 31.61 -42.46
N PHE A 13 -11.51 31.26 -41.24
CA PHE A 13 -10.94 30.12 -40.56
C PHE A 13 -11.36 28.83 -41.31
N VAL A 14 -10.47 28.35 -42.15
CA VAL A 14 -10.59 27.01 -42.72
C VAL A 14 -10.43 26.04 -41.58
N TRP A 15 -11.52 25.55 -41.05
CA TRP A 15 -11.53 24.38 -40.19
C TRP A 15 -11.08 23.19 -41.05
N GLY A 16 -9.78 22.88 -40.98
CA GLY A 16 -9.25 21.63 -41.51
C GLY A 16 -9.93 20.46 -40.81
N CYS A 17 -10.91 19.86 -41.47
CA CYS A 17 -11.38 18.53 -41.16
C CYS A 17 -10.20 17.56 -41.35
N GLY A 18 -9.40 17.35 -40.31
CA GLY A 18 -8.34 16.36 -40.25
C GLY A 18 -8.97 14.99 -40.42
N GLN A 19 -8.79 14.39 -41.57
CA GLN A 19 -9.20 13.01 -41.87
C GLN A 19 -8.60 12.06 -40.83
N TRP A 20 -9.45 11.45 -40.05
CA TRP A 20 -9.11 10.47 -39.02
C TRP A 20 -8.69 9.08 -39.58
N GLY A 21 -8.36 9.00 -40.88
CA GLY A 21 -8.05 7.77 -41.60
C GLY A 21 -6.56 7.41 -41.76
N GLY A 22 -5.64 8.29 -41.35
CA GLY A 22 -4.19 8.05 -41.48
C GLY A 22 -3.60 7.25 -40.29
N GLY A 23 -2.57 6.43 -40.57
CA GLY A 23 -1.75 5.79 -39.55
C GLY A 23 -1.07 6.85 -38.65
N LEU A 24 -0.61 6.45 -37.46
CA LEU A 24 0.20 7.34 -36.61
C LEU A 24 1.53 7.64 -37.31
N PRO A 25 2.10 8.86 -37.11
CA PRO A 25 3.46 9.16 -37.56
C PRO A 25 4.46 8.13 -37.02
N GLU A 26 5.53 7.88 -37.78
CA GLU A 26 6.49 6.81 -37.45
C GLU A 26 7.09 6.91 -36.05
N ARG A 27 7.31 8.14 -35.56
CA ARG A 27 7.84 8.41 -34.20
C ARG A 27 6.77 8.48 -33.10
N VAL A 28 5.50 8.26 -33.40
CA VAL A 28 4.40 8.27 -32.45
C VAL A 28 4.01 6.85 -32.10
N LEU A 29 4.23 6.47 -30.83
CA LEU A 29 3.90 5.15 -30.31
C LEU A 29 2.41 5.00 -30.04
N ALA A 30 1.80 5.99 -29.41
CA ALA A 30 0.37 6.01 -29.17
C ALA A 30 -0.19 7.44 -29.20
N ARG A 31 -1.51 7.53 -29.40
CA ARG A 31 -2.26 8.77 -29.24
C ARG A 31 -3.44 8.52 -28.31
N VAL A 32 -3.54 9.36 -27.27
CA VAL A 32 -4.62 9.33 -26.28
C VAL A 32 -5.41 10.62 -26.42
N ASN A 33 -6.58 10.55 -27.02
CA ASN A 33 -7.36 11.73 -27.44
C ASN A 33 -6.54 12.63 -28.39
N GLN A 34 -6.09 13.78 -27.91
CA GLN A 34 -5.28 14.75 -28.67
C GLN A 34 -3.78 14.67 -28.34
N GLU A 35 -3.39 14.02 -27.26
CA GLU A 35 -2.01 13.92 -26.80
C GLU A 35 -1.30 12.73 -27.44
N GLN A 36 -0.02 12.90 -27.75
CA GLN A 36 0.82 11.86 -28.33
C GLN A 36 1.81 11.36 -27.31
N ILE A 37 2.08 10.05 -27.36
CA ILE A 37 3.18 9.38 -26.67
C ILE A 37 4.19 9.04 -27.75
N THR A 38 5.38 9.63 -27.68
CA THR A 38 6.44 9.36 -28.66
C THR A 38 7.21 8.11 -28.30
N VAL A 39 7.85 7.50 -29.32
CA VAL A 39 8.74 6.35 -29.12
C VAL A 39 9.91 6.74 -28.21
N ASP A 40 10.53 7.90 -28.46
CA ASP A 40 11.70 8.36 -27.72
C ASP A 40 11.39 8.61 -26.23
N GLU A 41 10.19 9.16 -25.92
CA GLU A 41 9.71 9.38 -24.56
C GLU A 41 9.47 8.04 -23.83
N PHE A 42 8.77 7.13 -24.49
CA PHE A 42 8.48 5.80 -23.95
C PHE A 42 9.75 4.98 -23.71
N ASP A 43 10.67 4.91 -24.67
CA ASP A 43 11.88 4.13 -24.54
C ASP A 43 12.78 4.62 -23.40
N ARG A 44 12.85 5.95 -23.19
CA ARG A 44 13.56 6.52 -22.04
C ARG A 44 12.95 6.09 -20.73
N GLU A 45 11.62 6.24 -20.57
CA GLU A 45 10.92 5.86 -19.34
C GLU A 45 10.99 4.34 -19.09
N PHE A 46 10.82 3.54 -20.12
CA PHE A 46 10.89 2.09 -20.01
C PHE A 46 12.29 1.61 -19.60
N LYS A 47 13.34 2.22 -20.18
CA LYS A 47 14.73 1.92 -19.79
C LYS A 47 14.98 2.26 -18.30
N GLU A 48 14.45 3.38 -17.82
CA GLU A 48 14.55 3.74 -16.41
C GLU A 48 13.89 2.69 -15.50
N LEU A 49 12.70 2.24 -15.88
CA LEU A 49 11.98 1.19 -15.15
C LEU A 49 12.80 -0.11 -15.04
N MET A 50 13.47 -0.50 -16.13
CA MET A 50 14.27 -1.72 -16.18
C MET A 50 15.60 -1.63 -15.41
N LEU A 51 16.05 -0.42 -15.07
CA LEU A 51 17.27 -0.20 -14.27
C LEU A 51 16.98 -0.18 -12.75
N GLU A 52 15.71 -0.23 -12.34
CA GLU A 52 15.36 -0.31 -10.91
C GLU A 52 15.70 -1.69 -10.34
N PRO A 53 16.37 -1.76 -9.17
CA PRO A 53 16.68 -3.03 -8.52
C PRO A 53 15.42 -3.86 -8.25
N GLY A 54 15.46 -5.15 -8.60
CA GLY A 54 14.34 -6.09 -8.36
C GLY A 54 13.30 -6.15 -9.48
N LYS A 55 13.42 -5.36 -10.55
CA LYS A 55 12.54 -5.42 -11.73
C LYS A 55 13.22 -6.15 -12.92
N GLU A 56 14.13 -7.04 -12.63
CA GLU A 56 14.70 -7.92 -13.66
C GLU A 56 13.58 -8.75 -14.30
N ALA A 57 13.62 -8.89 -15.62
CA ALA A 57 12.64 -9.64 -16.41
C ALA A 57 12.79 -11.16 -16.17
N ASN A 58 12.60 -11.61 -14.92
CA ASN A 58 12.68 -13.02 -14.57
C ASN A 58 11.59 -13.82 -15.29
N GLY A 59 11.91 -14.28 -16.51
CA GLY A 59 11.05 -15.15 -17.33
C GLY A 59 9.90 -14.46 -18.06
N THR A 60 9.69 -13.15 -17.89
CA THR A 60 8.65 -12.41 -18.61
C THR A 60 9.20 -11.92 -19.95
N ASN A 61 8.44 -12.10 -21.04
CA ASN A 61 8.82 -11.62 -22.36
C ASN A 61 8.91 -10.08 -22.35
N LEU A 62 10.01 -9.52 -22.84
CA LEU A 62 10.24 -8.07 -22.96
C LEU A 62 9.08 -7.35 -23.66
N ARG A 63 8.48 -8.00 -24.65
CA ARG A 63 7.31 -7.48 -25.36
C ARG A 63 6.11 -7.29 -24.44
N ASP A 64 5.85 -8.25 -23.56
CA ASP A 64 4.70 -8.19 -22.63
C ASP A 64 4.93 -7.11 -21.57
N LEU A 65 6.18 -6.92 -21.14
CA LEU A 65 6.58 -5.83 -20.26
C LEU A 65 6.41 -4.45 -20.93
N LYS A 66 6.86 -4.30 -22.18
CA LYS A 66 6.65 -3.07 -22.95
C LYS A 66 5.16 -2.76 -23.12
N GLN A 67 4.33 -3.77 -23.41
CA GLN A 67 2.90 -3.59 -23.56
C GLN A 67 2.27 -3.15 -22.22
N ALA A 68 2.56 -3.84 -21.13
CA ALA A 68 2.02 -3.51 -19.81
C ALA A 68 2.43 -2.09 -19.38
N TYR A 69 3.66 -1.70 -19.65
CA TYR A 69 4.12 -0.35 -19.35
C TYR A 69 3.44 0.71 -20.23
N LEU A 70 3.25 0.43 -21.53
CA LEU A 70 2.50 1.32 -22.42
C LEU A 70 1.06 1.54 -21.93
N ASP A 71 0.42 0.47 -21.48
CA ASP A 71 -0.94 0.55 -20.91
C ASP A 71 -0.98 1.46 -19.67
N GLN A 72 0.04 1.39 -18.81
CA GLN A 72 0.19 2.30 -17.66
C GLN A 72 0.40 3.76 -18.09
N VAL A 73 1.22 4.01 -19.12
CA VAL A 73 1.45 5.38 -19.65
C VAL A 73 0.16 5.94 -20.25
N ILE A 74 -0.59 5.13 -20.98
CA ILE A 74 -1.90 5.51 -21.55
C ILE A 74 -2.88 5.84 -20.44
N GLU A 75 -2.97 5.00 -19.42
CA GLU A 75 -3.85 5.24 -18.25
C GLU A 75 -3.47 6.53 -17.52
N ARG A 76 -2.18 6.78 -17.26
CA ARG A 76 -1.69 8.02 -16.67
C ARG A 76 -2.14 9.24 -17.48
N LYS A 77 -2.01 9.21 -18.82
CA LYS A 77 -2.46 10.30 -19.69
C LYS A 77 -3.97 10.51 -19.60
N ILE A 78 -4.78 9.45 -19.55
CA ILE A 78 -6.23 9.55 -19.36
C ILE A 78 -6.56 10.21 -18.01
N LEU A 79 -5.90 9.79 -16.92
CA LEU A 79 -6.11 10.34 -15.59
C LEU A 79 -5.71 11.83 -15.51
N VAL A 80 -4.58 12.21 -16.11
CA VAL A 80 -4.12 13.60 -16.17
C VAL A 80 -5.10 14.48 -16.93
N GLN A 81 -5.62 14.01 -18.07
CA GLN A 81 -6.62 14.75 -18.85
C GLN A 81 -7.92 14.91 -18.05
N GLU A 82 -8.35 13.87 -17.35
CA GLU A 82 -9.54 13.93 -16.51
C GLU A 82 -9.36 14.85 -15.30
N ALA A 83 -8.19 14.84 -14.67
CA ALA A 83 -7.86 15.77 -13.59
C ALA A 83 -7.97 17.22 -14.05
N ARG A 84 -7.34 17.55 -15.18
CA ARG A 84 -7.42 18.90 -15.79
C ARG A 84 -8.86 19.30 -16.12
N ARG A 85 -9.65 18.38 -16.69
CA ARG A 85 -11.07 18.59 -17.00
C ARG A 85 -11.91 18.83 -15.74
N SER A 86 -11.57 18.19 -14.65
CA SER A 86 -12.24 18.31 -13.35
C SER A 86 -11.74 19.48 -12.51
N GLY A 87 -10.84 20.33 -13.05
CA GLY A 87 -10.28 21.47 -12.32
C GLY A 87 -9.27 21.11 -11.23
N ILE A 88 -8.81 19.85 -11.19
CA ILE A 88 -7.76 19.41 -10.27
C ILE A 88 -6.42 19.86 -10.83
N GLY A 89 -5.63 20.58 -10.02
CA GLY A 89 -4.30 21.08 -10.35
C GLY A 89 -3.27 20.72 -9.27
N VAL A 90 -2.00 20.88 -9.62
CA VAL A 90 -0.87 20.83 -8.67
C VAL A 90 -0.39 22.26 -8.46
N SER A 91 -0.36 22.72 -7.22
CA SER A 91 0.16 24.06 -6.92
C SER A 91 1.69 24.08 -7.01
N GLN A 92 2.25 25.28 -7.18
CA GLN A 92 3.71 25.44 -7.19
C GLN A 92 4.34 24.99 -5.85
N GLU A 93 3.63 25.17 -4.73
CA GLU A 93 4.09 24.76 -3.41
C GLU A 93 4.14 23.23 -3.30
N GLU A 94 3.08 22.54 -3.74
CA GLU A 94 3.05 21.07 -3.77
C GLU A 94 4.17 20.50 -4.65
N LEU A 95 4.39 21.09 -5.83
CA LEU A 95 5.45 20.66 -6.73
C LEU A 95 6.84 20.89 -6.10
N ASN A 96 7.08 22.05 -5.51
CA ASN A 96 8.34 22.37 -4.85
C ASN A 96 8.61 21.48 -3.64
N GLN A 97 7.58 21.16 -2.85
CA GLN A 97 7.71 20.23 -1.74
C GLN A 97 8.10 18.83 -2.24
N ALA A 98 7.41 18.30 -3.25
CA ALA A 98 7.73 16.99 -3.81
C ALA A 98 9.15 16.96 -4.41
N ILE A 99 9.59 18.04 -5.07
CA ILE A 99 10.97 18.20 -5.57
C ILE A 99 11.96 18.14 -4.40
N SER A 100 11.66 18.84 -3.31
CA SER A 100 12.55 18.89 -2.14
C SER A 100 12.67 17.52 -1.47
N GLU A 101 11.56 16.82 -1.31
CA GLU A 101 11.54 15.46 -0.74
C GLU A 101 12.39 14.49 -1.58
N ILE A 102 12.23 14.50 -2.91
CA ILE A 102 13.03 13.65 -3.81
C ILE A 102 14.52 14.02 -3.75
N LYS A 103 14.85 15.31 -3.68
CA LYS A 103 16.24 15.76 -3.61
C LYS A 103 16.94 15.37 -2.31
N MET A 104 16.23 15.13 -1.22
CA MET A 104 16.84 14.66 0.04
C MET A 104 17.55 13.31 -0.12
N ASP A 105 17.11 12.47 -1.04
CA ASP A 105 17.75 11.20 -1.36
C ASP A 105 19.04 11.35 -2.19
N TYR A 106 19.34 12.58 -2.65
CA TYR A 106 20.50 12.88 -3.51
C TYR A 106 21.29 14.07 -2.96
N PRO A 107 22.19 13.85 -2.00
CA PRO A 107 22.97 14.92 -1.40
C PRO A 107 23.91 15.60 -2.42
N GLY A 108 24.09 16.90 -2.29
CA GLY A 108 24.95 17.71 -3.16
C GLY A 108 24.41 17.84 -4.57
N GLU A 109 25.28 17.67 -5.57
CA GLU A 109 24.93 17.77 -7.01
C GLU A 109 24.41 16.46 -7.59
N GLY A 110 24.33 15.37 -6.83
CA GLY A 110 24.00 14.02 -7.28
C GLY A 110 22.65 13.92 -8.03
N PHE A 111 21.68 14.79 -7.69
CA PHE A 111 20.41 14.84 -8.41
C PHE A 111 20.58 15.33 -9.85
N GLY A 112 21.37 16.39 -10.08
CA GLY A 112 21.66 16.93 -11.41
C GLY A 112 22.46 15.96 -12.27
N GLU A 113 23.46 15.30 -11.67
CA GLU A 113 24.23 14.25 -12.36
C GLU A 113 23.35 13.07 -12.79
N LYS A 114 22.43 12.63 -11.94
CA LYS A 114 21.49 11.56 -12.28
C LYS A 114 20.55 11.93 -13.42
N LEU A 115 20.07 13.17 -13.48
CA LEU A 115 19.28 13.66 -14.62
C LEU A 115 20.13 13.67 -15.90
N GLY A 116 21.38 14.14 -15.82
CA GLY A 116 22.32 14.12 -16.94
C GLY A 116 22.59 12.72 -17.50
N LEU A 117 22.80 11.73 -16.63
CA LEU A 117 22.97 10.31 -17.01
C LEU A 117 21.73 9.74 -17.73
N LYS A 118 20.54 10.28 -17.41
CA LYS A 118 19.28 9.90 -18.03
C LYS A 118 18.97 10.72 -19.31
N GLY A 119 19.82 11.67 -19.66
CA GLY A 119 19.59 12.58 -20.81
C GLY A 119 18.31 13.40 -20.67
N MET A 120 17.96 13.77 -19.44
CA MET A 120 16.73 14.50 -19.12
C MET A 120 17.06 15.89 -18.53
N THR A 121 16.37 16.90 -19.00
CA THR A 121 16.46 18.23 -18.40
C THR A 121 15.65 18.31 -17.09
N LEU A 122 15.99 19.26 -16.24
CA LEU A 122 15.24 19.51 -15.01
C LEU A 122 13.78 19.86 -15.29
N GLU A 123 13.51 20.62 -16.36
CA GLU A 123 12.15 21.03 -16.72
C GLU A 123 11.32 19.84 -17.24
N GLU A 124 11.90 18.97 -18.06
CA GLU A 124 11.23 17.73 -18.48
C GLU A 124 10.89 16.84 -17.29
N TRP A 125 11.82 16.72 -16.33
CA TRP A 125 11.61 15.95 -15.13
C TRP A 125 10.53 16.56 -14.23
N LYS A 126 10.51 17.88 -14.03
CA LYS A 126 9.45 18.58 -13.30
C LYS A 126 8.07 18.37 -13.94
N GLY A 127 7.98 18.44 -15.26
CA GLY A 127 6.73 18.20 -15.98
C GLY A 127 6.20 16.78 -15.77
N ARG A 128 7.09 15.77 -15.77
CA ARG A 128 6.71 14.38 -15.45
C ARG A 128 6.27 14.21 -14.00
N LEU A 129 6.96 14.87 -13.06
CA LEU A 129 6.58 14.86 -11.65
C LEU A 129 5.21 15.50 -11.46
N GLU A 130 4.94 16.62 -12.11
CA GLU A 130 3.64 17.29 -12.07
C GLU A 130 2.53 16.38 -12.61
N GLU A 131 2.73 15.72 -13.76
CA GLU A 131 1.77 14.76 -14.31
C GLU A 131 1.51 13.59 -13.36
N LYS A 132 2.57 13.08 -12.70
CA LYS A 132 2.44 12.02 -11.70
C LYS A 132 1.60 12.48 -10.52
N LEU A 133 1.92 13.63 -9.94
CA LEU A 133 1.18 14.20 -8.81
C LEU A 133 -0.28 14.49 -9.18
N LEU A 134 -0.53 14.96 -10.40
CA LEU A 134 -1.87 15.23 -10.90
C LEU A 134 -2.70 13.96 -11.01
N ALA A 135 -2.13 12.89 -11.57
CA ALA A 135 -2.79 11.59 -11.64
C ALA A 135 -3.08 11.02 -10.24
N GLU A 136 -2.11 11.10 -9.31
CA GLU A 136 -2.29 10.66 -7.91
C GLU A 136 -3.38 11.46 -7.18
N LYS A 137 -3.45 12.78 -7.39
CA LYS A 137 -4.52 13.63 -6.83
C LYS A 137 -5.89 13.22 -7.38
N MET A 138 -5.97 12.93 -8.68
CA MET A 138 -7.22 12.46 -9.30
C MET A 138 -7.68 11.14 -8.70
N ILE A 139 -6.78 10.15 -8.61
CA ILE A 139 -7.06 8.85 -7.99
C ILE A 139 -7.56 9.04 -6.57
N ARG A 140 -6.83 9.80 -5.76
CA ARG A 140 -7.17 10.07 -4.35
C ARG A 140 -8.53 10.74 -4.20
N SER A 141 -8.83 11.71 -5.07
CA SER A 141 -10.13 12.39 -5.09
C SER A 141 -11.28 11.42 -5.36
N VAL A 142 -11.11 10.51 -6.32
CA VAL A 142 -12.14 9.51 -6.66
C VAL A 142 -12.31 8.48 -5.55
N LEU A 143 -11.20 7.94 -5.03
CA LEU A 143 -11.22 6.97 -3.93
C LEU A 143 -11.93 7.54 -2.69
N HIS A 144 -11.61 8.80 -2.34
CA HIS A 144 -12.24 9.47 -1.19
C HIS A 144 -13.73 9.70 -1.43
N SER A 145 -14.10 10.36 -2.52
CA SER A 145 -15.50 10.74 -2.78
C SER A 145 -16.45 9.55 -3.00
N ARG A 146 -15.93 8.44 -3.51
CA ARG A 146 -16.73 7.23 -3.81
C ARG A 146 -16.64 6.17 -2.73
N GLY A 147 -15.63 6.26 -1.86
CA GLY A 147 -15.43 5.37 -0.72
C GLY A 147 -16.16 5.78 0.55
N GLU A 148 -16.89 6.89 0.54
CA GLU A 148 -17.63 7.32 1.72
C GLU A 148 -18.68 6.29 2.14
N ILE A 149 -18.61 5.92 3.42
CA ILE A 149 -19.52 4.99 4.07
C ILE A 149 -20.22 5.73 5.19
N ASN A 150 -21.53 5.64 5.25
CA ASN A 150 -22.30 6.20 6.35
C ASN A 150 -22.40 5.20 7.52
N GLU A 151 -22.79 5.71 8.68
CA GLU A 151 -22.90 4.90 9.91
C GLU A 151 -23.86 3.72 9.77
N LYS A 152 -24.93 3.88 8.99
CA LYS A 152 -25.92 2.83 8.76
C LYS A 152 -25.31 1.66 7.97
N GLU A 153 -24.51 1.95 6.94
CA GLU A 153 -23.79 0.93 6.18
C GLU A 153 -22.77 0.20 7.08
N ALA A 154 -22.04 0.95 7.93
CA ALA A 154 -21.11 0.37 8.87
C ALA A 154 -21.80 -0.54 9.90
N LEU A 155 -22.96 -0.15 10.41
CA LEU A 155 -23.76 -0.97 11.33
C LEU A 155 -24.27 -2.24 10.65
N GLN A 156 -24.75 -2.13 9.41
CA GLN A 156 -25.18 -3.29 8.63
C GLN A 156 -24.04 -4.29 8.42
N TYR A 157 -22.84 -3.78 8.11
CA TYR A 157 -21.65 -4.63 7.98
C TYR A 157 -21.31 -5.33 9.29
N TYR A 158 -21.30 -4.60 10.41
CA TYR A 158 -21.06 -5.17 11.73
C TYR A 158 -22.04 -6.28 12.07
N GLU A 159 -23.34 -6.06 11.85
CA GLU A 159 -24.36 -7.07 12.14
C GLU A 159 -24.23 -8.32 11.24
N ALA A 160 -23.91 -8.11 9.97
CA ALA A 160 -23.69 -9.23 9.03
C ALA A 160 -22.42 -10.04 9.35
N HIS A 161 -21.42 -9.41 10.01
CA HIS A 161 -20.12 -10.03 10.29
C HIS A 161 -19.82 -10.14 11.78
N ARG A 162 -20.84 -10.24 12.62
CA ARG A 162 -20.69 -10.24 14.09
C ARG A 162 -19.63 -11.22 14.61
N ALA A 163 -19.51 -12.40 14.01
CA ALA A 163 -18.53 -13.39 14.38
C ALA A 163 -17.07 -12.89 14.22
N SER A 164 -16.79 -12.02 13.24
CA SER A 164 -15.47 -11.45 13.02
C SER A 164 -15.07 -10.42 14.09
N PHE A 165 -16.04 -9.92 14.85
CA PHE A 165 -15.85 -8.99 15.96
C PHE A 165 -15.88 -9.68 17.32
N GLN A 166 -15.78 -11.02 17.36
CA GLN A 166 -15.60 -11.76 18.59
C GLN A 166 -14.12 -11.73 18.99
N LEU A 167 -13.82 -11.04 20.08
CA LEU A 167 -12.48 -11.03 20.65
C LEU A 167 -12.23 -12.33 21.41
N PRO A 168 -11.17 -13.09 21.07
CA PRO A 168 -10.87 -14.33 21.78
C PRO A 168 -10.39 -14.05 23.20
N GLN A 169 -10.41 -15.08 24.02
CA GLN A 169 -9.76 -15.08 25.33
C GLN A 169 -8.26 -14.78 25.13
N LYS A 170 -7.71 -13.88 25.96
CA LYS A 170 -6.28 -13.62 26.06
C LYS A 170 -5.78 -13.88 27.46
N VAL A 171 -4.55 -14.36 27.54
CA VAL A 171 -3.85 -14.57 28.79
C VAL A 171 -2.52 -13.85 28.78
N ARG A 172 -2.08 -13.36 29.95
CA ARG A 172 -0.70 -12.96 30.18
C ARG A 172 -0.07 -13.99 31.12
N ALA A 173 1.02 -14.56 30.69
CA ALA A 173 1.68 -15.62 31.43
C ALA A 173 3.20 -15.39 31.47
N ARG A 174 3.85 -16.01 32.43
CA ARG A 174 5.30 -16.14 32.50
C ARG A 174 5.70 -17.57 32.24
N GLN A 175 6.90 -17.80 31.72
CA GLN A 175 7.49 -19.12 31.61
C GLN A 175 8.90 -19.20 32.19
N ILE A 176 9.21 -20.39 32.64
CA ILE A 176 10.59 -20.87 32.86
C ILE A 176 10.75 -22.09 31.98
N VAL A 177 11.79 -22.12 31.15
CA VAL A 177 12.14 -23.30 30.34
C VAL A 177 13.55 -23.74 30.67
N VAL A 178 13.74 -25.02 30.90
CA VAL A 178 15.04 -25.64 31.18
C VAL A 178 15.20 -26.92 30.34
N ALA A 179 16.43 -27.36 30.14
CA ALA A 179 16.73 -28.54 29.33
C ALA A 179 16.41 -29.85 30.04
N ASP A 180 16.51 -29.87 31.36
CA ASP A 180 16.39 -31.08 32.17
C ASP A 180 15.09 -31.15 32.98
N GLY A 181 14.43 -32.29 32.96
CA GLY A 181 13.15 -32.50 33.63
C GLY A 181 13.26 -32.56 35.16
N GLU A 182 14.36 -33.07 35.72
CA GLU A 182 14.55 -33.09 37.17
C GLU A 182 14.82 -31.67 37.68
N GLU A 183 15.58 -30.83 36.92
CA GLU A 183 15.77 -29.44 37.23
C GLU A 183 14.41 -28.71 37.23
N ALA A 184 13.56 -28.96 36.25
CA ALA A 184 12.21 -28.37 36.20
C ALA A 184 11.38 -28.73 37.44
N ILE A 185 11.43 -30.00 37.88
CA ILE A 185 10.72 -30.43 39.08
C ILE A 185 11.26 -29.72 40.34
N GLN A 186 12.59 -29.56 40.46
CA GLN A 186 13.17 -28.82 41.58
C GLN A 186 12.77 -27.35 41.58
N ILE A 187 12.76 -26.73 40.41
CA ILE A 187 12.28 -25.35 40.23
C ILE A 187 10.82 -25.23 40.64
N LEU A 188 9.94 -26.14 40.18
CA LEU A 188 8.53 -26.14 40.56
C LEU A 188 8.34 -26.24 42.08
N LYS A 189 9.17 -27.10 42.76
CA LYS A 189 9.14 -27.19 44.24
C LYS A 189 9.56 -25.89 44.92
N ARG A 190 10.58 -25.18 44.39
CA ARG A 190 11.02 -23.85 44.91
C ARG A 190 9.88 -22.84 44.78
N LEU A 191 9.22 -22.78 43.60
CA LEU A 191 8.11 -21.88 43.32
C LEU A 191 6.90 -22.18 44.24
N LYS A 192 6.54 -23.47 44.43
CA LYS A 192 5.48 -23.91 45.35
C LYS A 192 5.79 -23.57 46.83
N LYS A 193 7.07 -23.37 47.21
CA LYS A 193 7.48 -22.85 48.51
C LYS A 193 7.46 -21.34 48.65
N GLY A 194 7.05 -20.59 47.61
CA GLY A 194 6.91 -19.16 47.62
C GLY A 194 8.10 -18.35 47.06
N GLU A 195 9.07 -19.02 46.43
CA GLU A 195 10.15 -18.26 45.77
C GLU A 195 9.57 -17.52 44.57
N GLY A 196 10.03 -16.27 44.34
CA GLY A 196 9.52 -15.41 43.29
C GLY A 196 9.79 -15.95 41.89
N PHE A 197 8.74 -16.08 41.07
CA PHE A 197 8.81 -16.66 39.71
C PHE A 197 9.80 -15.90 38.84
N GLU A 198 9.73 -14.56 38.83
CA GLU A 198 10.60 -13.67 38.03
C GLU A 198 12.07 -13.91 38.36
N LYS A 199 12.39 -13.97 39.67
CA LYS A 199 13.77 -14.20 40.15
C LYS A 199 14.29 -15.55 39.64
N VAL A 200 13.48 -16.62 39.76
CA VAL A 200 13.88 -17.96 39.30
C VAL A 200 13.98 -18.02 37.79
N ALA A 201 13.10 -17.33 37.07
CA ALA A 201 13.17 -17.20 35.60
C ALA A 201 14.47 -16.52 35.16
N MET A 202 14.83 -15.40 35.78
CA MET A 202 16.08 -14.69 35.50
C MET A 202 17.30 -15.52 35.80
N GLU A 203 17.25 -16.38 36.85
CA GLU A 203 18.34 -17.24 37.23
C GLU A 203 18.48 -18.44 36.28
N LYS A 204 17.40 -19.15 36.02
CA LYS A 204 17.40 -20.51 35.49
C LYS A 204 16.85 -20.67 34.06
N SER A 205 15.94 -19.79 33.61
CA SER A 205 15.32 -19.98 32.32
C SER A 205 16.31 -19.89 31.16
N LEU A 206 16.09 -20.71 30.13
CA LEU A 206 16.80 -20.68 28.85
C LEU A 206 16.05 -19.89 27.79
N GLY A 207 14.80 -19.46 28.07
CA GLY A 207 13.97 -18.71 27.12
C GLY A 207 14.47 -17.28 26.88
N PRO A 208 14.15 -16.69 25.72
CA PRO A 208 14.55 -15.33 25.38
C PRO A 208 13.96 -14.27 26.31
N GLU A 209 12.83 -14.54 26.96
CA GLU A 209 12.16 -13.67 27.93
C GLU A 209 12.77 -13.76 29.35
N LYS A 210 13.84 -14.52 29.54
CA LYS A 210 14.59 -14.65 30.80
C LYS A 210 14.87 -13.29 31.47
N ALA A 211 15.39 -12.34 30.70
CA ALA A 211 15.75 -11.01 31.20
C ALA A 211 14.53 -10.23 31.74
N ASN A 212 13.32 -10.56 31.28
CA ASN A 212 12.07 -9.96 31.71
C ASN A 212 11.33 -10.82 32.75
N GLY A 213 12.04 -11.71 33.46
CA GLY A 213 11.45 -12.59 34.45
C GLY A 213 10.47 -13.59 33.84
N GLY A 214 10.71 -14.00 32.60
CA GLY A 214 9.89 -14.96 31.87
C GLY A 214 8.57 -14.44 31.30
N ASP A 215 8.33 -13.11 31.27
CA ASP A 215 7.06 -12.53 30.81
C ASP A 215 6.87 -12.72 29.30
N LEU A 216 5.80 -13.43 28.95
CA LEU A 216 5.40 -13.70 27.56
C LEU A 216 4.51 -12.62 26.95
N GLY A 217 4.04 -11.66 27.75
CA GLY A 217 2.99 -10.71 27.33
C GLY A 217 1.64 -11.39 27.16
N TYR A 218 0.69 -10.65 26.54
CA TYR A 218 -0.62 -11.20 26.21
C TYR A 218 -0.59 -12.00 24.91
N PHE A 219 -1.31 -13.13 24.91
CA PHE A 219 -1.50 -13.94 23.71
C PHE A 219 -2.82 -14.71 23.79
N SER A 220 -3.34 -15.10 22.61
CA SER A 220 -4.52 -15.93 22.48
C SER A 220 -4.13 -17.39 22.23
N ARG A 221 -5.09 -18.30 22.39
CA ARG A 221 -4.90 -19.72 22.07
C ARG A 221 -4.50 -19.90 20.61
N GLY A 222 -3.47 -20.71 20.35
CA GLY A 222 -2.95 -20.97 19.00
C GLY A 222 -1.98 -19.93 18.45
N GLU A 223 -1.75 -18.80 19.14
CA GLU A 223 -0.72 -17.80 18.72
C GLU A 223 0.71 -18.24 19.07
N ARG A 224 0.84 -19.26 19.93
CA ARG A 224 2.12 -19.84 20.37
C ARG A 224 2.09 -21.36 20.18
N PRO A 225 3.23 -22.06 20.31
CA PRO A 225 3.26 -23.52 20.28
C PRO A 225 2.21 -24.15 21.23
N THR A 226 1.70 -25.32 20.86
CA THR A 226 0.55 -25.97 21.55
C THR A 226 0.75 -26.17 23.04
N GLU A 227 2.00 -26.33 23.49
CA GLU A 227 2.34 -26.50 24.91
C GLU A 227 1.98 -25.26 25.73
N PHE A 228 1.96 -24.08 25.11
CA PHE A 228 1.55 -22.85 25.78
C PHE A 228 0.03 -22.77 26.03
N ASP A 229 -0.75 -23.56 25.31
CA ASP A 229 -2.20 -23.59 25.50
C ASP A 229 -2.63 -24.12 26.89
N HIS A 230 -1.73 -24.80 27.60
CA HIS A 230 -1.97 -25.24 28.98
C HIS A 230 -2.24 -24.05 29.93
N VAL A 231 -1.72 -22.85 29.66
CA VAL A 231 -1.97 -21.68 30.53
C VAL A 231 -3.44 -21.25 30.55
N PHE A 232 -4.20 -21.59 29.50
CA PHE A 232 -5.63 -21.28 29.45
C PHE A 232 -6.48 -22.17 30.36
N THR A 233 -5.92 -23.23 30.90
CA THR A 233 -6.61 -24.20 31.77
C THR A 233 -6.31 -24.02 33.26
N ILE A 234 -5.37 -23.15 33.61
CA ILE A 234 -5.00 -22.86 35.00
C ILE A 234 -5.65 -21.56 35.49
N GLU A 235 -5.73 -21.41 36.80
CA GLU A 235 -6.27 -20.19 37.44
C GLU A 235 -5.25 -19.06 37.49
N VAL A 236 -5.73 -17.82 37.54
CA VAL A 236 -4.87 -16.65 37.68
C VAL A 236 -4.08 -16.74 38.96
N GLY A 237 -2.77 -16.51 38.88
CA GLY A 237 -1.81 -16.66 39.96
C GLY A 237 -1.27 -18.09 40.16
N ALA A 238 -1.87 -19.10 39.52
CA ALA A 238 -1.44 -20.49 39.66
C ALA A 238 -0.25 -20.84 38.76
N LEU A 239 0.47 -21.89 39.17
CA LEU A 239 1.56 -22.52 38.40
C LEU A 239 1.03 -23.72 37.63
N SER A 240 1.56 -23.96 36.45
CA SER A 240 1.35 -25.22 35.73
C SER A 240 2.16 -26.33 36.38
N GLU A 241 1.82 -27.57 36.05
CA GLU A 241 2.79 -28.67 36.17
C GLU A 241 3.93 -28.49 35.17
N VAL A 242 4.95 -29.37 35.27
CA VAL A 242 6.06 -29.38 34.30
C VAL A 242 5.53 -29.92 32.96
N ILE A 243 5.67 -29.15 31.91
CA ILE A 243 5.20 -29.48 30.56
C ILE A 243 6.41 -29.72 29.66
N LYS A 244 6.48 -30.88 29.03
CA LYS A 244 7.55 -31.23 28.09
C LYS A 244 7.22 -30.73 26.68
N SER A 245 8.22 -30.15 26.01
CA SER A 245 8.17 -29.73 24.60
C SER A 245 9.43 -30.14 23.85
N PRO A 246 9.52 -29.96 22.54
CA PRO A 246 10.79 -30.11 21.80
C PRO A 246 11.89 -29.14 22.25
N TYR A 247 11.54 -28.06 22.93
CA TYR A 247 12.47 -26.99 23.38
C TYR A 247 12.94 -27.20 24.83
N GLY A 248 12.41 -28.18 25.54
CA GLY A 248 12.74 -28.47 26.92
C GLY A 248 11.51 -28.67 27.81
N TYR A 249 11.67 -28.35 29.08
CA TYR A 249 10.66 -28.52 30.13
C TYR A 249 10.23 -27.14 30.61
N HIS A 250 8.94 -26.88 30.54
CA HIS A 250 8.32 -25.59 30.82
C HIS A 250 7.54 -25.61 32.13
N ILE A 251 7.61 -24.49 32.83
CA ILE A 251 6.72 -24.18 33.95
C ILE A 251 6.12 -22.84 33.64
N PHE A 252 4.78 -22.75 33.65
CA PHE A 252 4.07 -21.50 33.42
C PHE A 252 3.46 -20.97 34.72
N LYS A 253 3.31 -19.66 34.79
CA LYS A 253 2.50 -18.96 35.75
C LYS A 253 1.51 -18.07 35.01
N LEU A 254 0.22 -18.22 35.28
CA LEU A 254 -0.81 -17.35 34.72
C LEU A 254 -0.88 -16.06 35.54
N GLU A 255 -0.61 -14.93 34.91
CA GLU A 255 -0.68 -13.62 35.58
C GLU A 255 -2.05 -12.97 35.43
N GLU A 256 -2.60 -12.97 34.22
CA GLU A 256 -3.89 -12.31 33.92
C GLU A 256 -4.67 -13.14 32.88
N LYS A 257 -6.00 -12.98 32.91
CA LYS A 257 -6.92 -13.62 31.99
C LYS A 257 -7.98 -12.62 31.57
N ILE A 258 -8.09 -12.39 30.28
CA ILE A 258 -9.11 -11.56 29.67
C ILE A 258 -10.11 -12.50 29.00
N GLU A 259 -11.34 -12.47 29.46
CA GLU A 259 -12.39 -13.33 28.92
C GLU A 259 -12.78 -12.90 27.50
N PRO A 260 -13.23 -13.85 26.66
CA PRO A 260 -13.69 -13.54 25.32
C PRO A 260 -14.90 -12.62 25.40
N ARG A 261 -14.96 -11.63 24.50
CA ARG A 261 -16.08 -10.70 24.45
C ARG A 261 -16.45 -10.33 23.03
N GLN A 262 -17.69 -9.98 22.82
CA GLN A 262 -18.09 -9.29 21.59
C GLN A 262 -17.55 -7.86 21.62
N MET A 263 -16.79 -7.45 20.58
CA MET A 263 -16.43 -6.05 20.41
C MET A 263 -17.69 -5.25 20.11
N PRO A 264 -18.03 -4.21 20.87
CA PRO A 264 -19.19 -3.37 20.57
C PRO A 264 -19.03 -2.63 19.23
N PHE A 265 -20.15 -2.28 18.58
CA PHE A 265 -20.14 -1.53 17.32
C PHE A 265 -19.34 -0.23 17.42
N GLU A 266 -19.50 0.53 18.49
CA GLU A 266 -18.78 1.81 18.69
C GLU A 266 -17.26 1.64 18.71
N GLU A 267 -16.76 0.53 19.24
CA GLU A 267 -15.33 0.18 19.24
C GLU A 267 -14.86 -0.26 17.85
N ALA A 268 -15.69 -0.98 17.11
CA ALA A 268 -15.38 -1.50 15.77
C ALA A 268 -15.59 -0.46 14.66
N LYS A 269 -16.44 0.53 14.87
CA LYS A 269 -16.98 1.46 13.88
C LYS A 269 -15.92 2.12 13.02
N LEU A 270 -14.87 2.67 13.62
CA LEU A 270 -13.82 3.37 12.88
C LEU A 270 -13.08 2.41 11.93
N GLY A 271 -12.73 1.22 12.42
CA GLY A 271 -12.09 0.19 11.60
C GLY A 271 -12.99 -0.26 10.45
N ILE A 272 -14.27 -0.46 10.70
CA ILE A 272 -15.26 -0.82 9.68
C ILE A 272 -15.37 0.28 8.61
N LEU A 273 -15.51 1.54 9.03
CA LEU A 273 -15.59 2.67 8.09
C LEU A 273 -14.36 2.76 7.19
N GLN A 274 -13.17 2.52 7.74
CA GLN A 274 -11.92 2.51 6.98
C GLN A 274 -11.85 1.33 6.02
N GLU A 275 -12.09 0.11 6.49
CA GLU A 275 -11.98 -1.12 5.70
C GLU A 275 -12.96 -1.15 4.54
N ILE A 276 -14.26 -0.99 4.83
CA ILE A 276 -15.28 -1.08 3.78
C ILE A 276 -15.30 0.16 2.90
N GLY A 277 -14.92 1.34 3.43
CA GLY A 277 -14.76 2.55 2.64
C GLY A 277 -13.63 2.42 1.62
N GLN A 278 -12.48 1.89 2.04
CA GLN A 278 -11.38 1.63 1.13
C GLN A 278 -11.78 0.63 0.04
N LYS A 279 -12.42 -0.47 0.40
CA LYS A 279 -12.88 -1.50 -0.55
C LYS A 279 -13.89 -0.93 -1.55
N LYS A 280 -14.91 -0.21 -1.06
CA LYS A 280 -15.92 0.43 -1.90
C LYS A 280 -15.27 1.48 -2.82
N GLY A 281 -14.37 2.30 -2.30
CA GLY A 281 -13.62 3.29 -3.05
C GLY A 281 -12.83 2.66 -4.20
N GLU A 282 -12.13 1.56 -3.94
CA GLU A 282 -11.37 0.83 -4.95
C GLU A 282 -12.27 0.24 -6.04
N GLU A 283 -13.38 -0.44 -5.67
CA GLU A 283 -14.33 -1.00 -6.63
C GLU A 283 -14.94 0.09 -7.52
N GLU A 284 -15.34 1.21 -6.93
CA GLU A 284 -15.93 2.34 -7.67
C GLU A 284 -14.88 3.07 -8.51
N TYR A 285 -13.63 3.15 -8.05
CA TYR A 285 -12.51 3.67 -8.83
C TYR A 285 -12.29 2.82 -10.08
N GLN A 286 -12.23 1.51 -9.96
CA GLN A 286 -12.02 0.61 -11.11
C GLN A 286 -13.16 0.74 -12.14
N LYS A 287 -14.42 0.80 -11.71
CA LYS A 287 -15.57 1.03 -12.60
C LYS A 287 -15.46 2.39 -13.30
N TRP A 288 -15.13 3.42 -12.55
CA TRP A 288 -14.96 4.77 -13.08
C TRP A 288 -13.81 4.86 -14.10
N LEU A 289 -12.65 4.27 -13.77
CA LEU A 289 -11.50 4.23 -14.66
C LEU A 289 -11.80 3.47 -15.95
N GLN A 290 -12.48 2.34 -15.84
CA GLN A 290 -12.94 1.58 -17.00
C GLN A 290 -13.84 2.45 -17.90
N GLY A 291 -14.79 3.17 -17.32
CA GLY A 291 -15.64 4.11 -18.07
C GLY A 291 -14.87 5.25 -18.74
N LEU A 292 -13.75 5.73 -18.13
CA LEU A 292 -12.87 6.69 -18.78
C LEU A 292 -12.11 6.08 -19.96
N LYS A 293 -11.58 4.87 -19.80
CA LYS A 293 -10.87 4.13 -20.86
C LYS A 293 -11.76 3.88 -22.07
N GLU A 294 -13.02 3.54 -21.86
CA GLU A 294 -14.00 3.31 -22.95
C GLU A 294 -14.32 4.60 -23.73
N LYS A 295 -14.32 5.74 -23.07
CA LYS A 295 -14.57 7.06 -23.70
C LYS A 295 -13.34 7.62 -24.39
N ALA A 296 -12.15 7.21 -23.97
CA ALA A 296 -10.89 7.71 -24.51
C ALA A 296 -10.66 7.16 -25.93
N LYS A 297 -10.26 8.05 -26.83
CA LYS A 297 -9.87 7.67 -28.20
C LYS A 297 -8.39 7.32 -28.20
N VAL A 298 -8.09 6.02 -28.06
CA VAL A 298 -6.72 5.51 -28.01
C VAL A 298 -6.36 4.84 -29.36
N LYS A 299 -5.23 5.26 -29.97
CA LYS A 299 -4.63 4.60 -31.13
C LYS A 299 -3.20 4.21 -30.77
N VAL A 300 -2.80 2.97 -31.02
CA VAL A 300 -1.47 2.44 -30.74
C VAL A 300 -0.81 1.98 -32.04
N ASN A 301 0.47 2.29 -32.21
CA ASN A 301 1.30 1.81 -33.29
C ASN A 301 1.78 0.37 -33.00
N LYS A 302 0.96 -0.62 -33.40
CA LYS A 302 1.25 -2.03 -33.15
C LYS A 302 2.52 -2.56 -33.82
N LYS A 303 3.05 -1.85 -34.83
CA LYS A 303 4.28 -2.27 -35.50
C LYS A 303 5.49 -2.17 -34.56
N TRP A 304 5.56 -1.09 -33.78
CA TRP A 304 6.64 -0.89 -32.82
C TRP A 304 6.66 -1.92 -31.68
N LEU A 305 5.52 -2.40 -31.24
CA LEU A 305 5.44 -3.46 -30.21
C LEU A 305 5.95 -4.82 -30.69
N ARG A 306 6.14 -4.99 -32.00
CA ARG A 306 6.65 -6.24 -32.61
C ARG A 306 8.14 -6.22 -32.89
N SER A 307 8.76 -5.05 -32.81
CA SER A 307 10.22 -4.84 -32.90
C SER A 307 10.86 -4.92 -31.50
#